data_61aec59a6a78310cbc990d2e09e79669
#
_entry.id   61aec59a6a78310cbc990d2e09e79669
#
_cell.length_a   1.000
_cell.length_b   1.000
_cell.length_c   1.000
_cell.angle_alpha   90.00
_cell.angle_beta   90.00
_cell.angle_gamma   90.00
#
_symmetry.space_group_name_H-M   'P 1'
#
loop_
_entity.id
_entity.type
_entity.pdbx_description
1 polymer ?
#
loop_
_entity_poly.entity_id
_entity_poly.type
_entity_poly.pdbx_seq_one_letter_code
_entity_poly.pdbx_strand_id
1 'polypeptide(L)'
;MNQKERKEGCGLKYRVVSILKDNRPRFLIISDIEEIEILPSKYLKHLDQINASPNTVKSAAFALSYYYNYLQEQKIGLDEITLLSYSEQNKHFIDFLYWVKSGKHTEHNTQTSNKTCNMYLGAVFRYYQFLVLEDVLPMLKVLRVKKVSYFDSMGVNHQNAVN
;
A
#
# COMPACT_ATOMS: atom_id res chain seq x y z
N MET A 1 26.89 -23.52 24.72
CA MET A 1 26.06 -23.26 23.55
C MET A 1 24.85 -22.42 23.97
N ASN A 2 24.90 -21.14 23.79
CA ASN A 2 23.80 -20.26 24.14
C ASN A 2 22.79 -20.26 23.00
N GLN A 3 21.72 -21.00 23.13
CA GLN A 3 20.50 -20.74 22.39
C GLN A 3 19.94 -19.42 22.91
N LYS A 4 20.17 -18.32 22.16
CA LYS A 4 19.40 -17.10 22.33
C LYS A 4 17.97 -17.47 21.96
N GLU A 5 17.13 -17.63 22.98
CA GLU A 5 15.68 -17.56 22.81
C GLU A 5 15.37 -16.30 22.01
N ARG A 6 14.97 -16.50 20.75
CA ARG A 6 14.34 -15.43 19.97
C ARG A 6 13.06 -15.12 20.72
N LYS A 7 13.05 -14.01 21.45
CA LYS A 7 11.82 -13.41 21.90
C LYS A 7 10.93 -13.29 20.66
N GLU A 8 9.79 -13.95 20.66
CA GLU A 8 8.67 -13.67 19.77
C GLU A 8 8.19 -12.25 20.06
N GLY A 9 8.99 -11.28 19.65
CA GLY A 9 8.62 -9.88 19.63
C GLY A 9 8.01 -9.61 18.27
N CYS A 10 6.89 -8.94 18.26
CA CYS A 10 6.18 -8.39 17.12
C CYS A 10 7.12 -7.53 16.25
N GLY A 11 8.03 -8.20 15.54
CA GLY A 11 8.95 -7.57 14.59
C GLY A 11 8.27 -7.40 13.25
N LEU A 12 8.51 -6.27 12.60
CA LEU A 12 8.06 -6.02 11.24
C LEU A 12 8.63 -7.11 10.31
N LYS A 13 7.74 -7.81 9.60
CA LYS A 13 8.10 -8.96 8.76
C LYS A 13 8.60 -8.54 7.37
N TYR A 14 8.18 -7.38 6.90
CA TYR A 14 8.55 -6.85 5.59
C TYR A 14 9.33 -5.55 5.75
N ARG A 15 10.36 -5.39 4.93
CA ARG A 15 11.21 -4.19 4.92
C ARG A 15 11.57 -3.77 3.50
N VAL A 16 11.89 -2.50 3.35
CA VAL A 16 12.39 -1.95 2.09
C VAL A 16 13.91 -2.07 2.06
N VAL A 17 14.43 -2.56 0.93
CA VAL A 17 15.85 -2.49 0.62
C VAL A 17 16.06 -1.64 -0.63
N SER A 18 17.16 -0.91 -0.69
CA SER A 18 17.56 -0.18 -1.88
C SER A 18 18.84 -0.78 -2.48
N ILE A 19 18.85 -0.88 -3.79
CA ILE A 19 20.03 -1.26 -4.57
C ILE A 19 20.34 -0.14 -5.56
N LEU A 20 21.62 0.07 -5.83
CA LEU A 20 22.05 1.02 -6.85
C LEU A 20 22.21 0.30 -8.20
N LYS A 21 21.48 0.73 -9.20
CA LYS A 21 21.58 0.22 -10.56
C LYS A 21 21.62 1.40 -11.53
N ASP A 22 22.65 1.45 -12.38
CA ASP A 22 22.84 2.53 -13.36
C ASP A 22 22.81 3.93 -12.71
N ASN A 23 23.46 4.07 -11.56
CA ASN A 23 23.49 5.28 -10.73
C ASN A 23 22.10 5.76 -10.23
N ARG A 24 21.08 4.90 -10.28
CA ARG A 24 19.73 5.19 -9.75
C ARG A 24 19.38 4.22 -8.63
N PRO A 25 18.80 4.71 -7.53
CA PRO A 25 18.30 3.83 -6.48
C PRO A 25 17.07 3.06 -6.98
N ARG A 26 17.08 1.76 -6.76
CA ARG A 26 15.95 0.84 -6.98
C ARG A 26 15.51 0.32 -5.63
N PHE A 27 14.22 0.16 -5.46
CA PHE A 27 13.63 -0.28 -4.20
C PHE A 27 12.96 -1.63 -4.37
N LEU A 28 13.17 -2.51 -3.40
CA LEU A 28 12.55 -3.82 -3.32
C LEU A 28 11.92 -3.99 -1.93
N ILE A 29 10.90 -4.81 -1.85
CA ILE A 29 10.33 -5.23 -0.58
C ILE A 29 10.72 -6.69 -0.36
N ILE A 30 11.32 -6.95 0.79
CA ILE A 30 11.74 -8.29 1.19
C ILE A 30 11.11 -8.69 2.51
N SER A 31 10.92 -10.00 2.68
CA SER A 31 10.44 -10.58 3.90
C SER A 31 11.57 -10.77 4.94
N ASP A 32 11.20 -11.17 6.16
CA ASP A 32 12.13 -11.52 7.24
C ASP A 32 13.02 -12.73 6.93
N ILE A 33 12.64 -13.57 5.96
CA ILE A 33 13.44 -14.70 5.45
C ILE A 33 14.24 -14.34 4.19
N GLU A 34 14.44 -13.03 3.95
CA GLU A 34 15.22 -12.50 2.82
C GLU A 34 14.65 -12.83 1.41
N GLU A 35 13.36 -13.15 1.31
CA GLU A 35 12.70 -13.37 0.03
C GLU A 35 12.09 -12.08 -0.52
N ILE A 36 12.23 -11.87 -1.84
CA ILE A 36 11.66 -10.71 -2.53
C ILE A 36 10.14 -10.92 -2.69
N GLU A 37 9.36 -9.95 -2.24
CA GLU A 37 7.93 -9.89 -2.54
C GLU A 37 7.74 -9.45 -4.00
N ILE A 38 7.29 -10.39 -4.83
CA ILE A 38 7.30 -10.22 -6.29
C ILE A 38 6.33 -9.12 -6.75
N LEU A 39 5.07 -9.16 -6.31
CA LEU A 39 4.03 -8.24 -6.80
C LEU A 39 4.35 -6.77 -6.49
N PRO A 40 4.65 -6.38 -5.23
CA PRO A 40 4.99 -4.99 -4.96
C PRO A 40 6.31 -4.58 -5.62
N SER A 41 7.28 -5.48 -5.74
CA SER A 41 8.55 -5.19 -6.44
C SER A 41 8.34 -4.97 -7.94
N LYS A 42 7.41 -5.69 -8.58
CA LYS A 42 6.98 -5.41 -9.97
C LYS A 42 6.36 -4.01 -10.11
N TYR A 43 5.53 -3.62 -9.16
CA TYR A 43 4.93 -2.27 -9.16
C TYR A 43 6.00 -1.18 -9.01
N LEU A 44 6.95 -1.34 -8.12
CA LEU A 44 8.05 -0.39 -7.95
C LEU A 44 8.91 -0.29 -9.22
N LYS A 45 9.16 -1.40 -9.88
CA LYS A 45 9.83 -1.41 -11.20
C LYS A 45 9.00 -0.68 -12.25
N HIS A 46 7.68 -0.87 -12.27
CA HIS A 46 6.78 -0.15 -13.17
C HIS A 46 6.85 1.36 -12.95
N LEU A 47 6.81 1.83 -11.71
CA LEU A 47 6.96 3.26 -11.38
C LEU A 47 8.26 3.84 -11.93
N ASP A 48 9.34 3.09 -11.82
CA ASP A 48 10.63 3.49 -12.37
C ASP A 48 10.62 3.53 -13.91
N GLN A 49 9.98 2.57 -14.56
CA GLN A 49 9.84 2.53 -16.02
C GLN A 49 9.04 3.71 -16.58
N ILE A 50 8.07 4.22 -15.86
CA ILE A 50 7.29 5.42 -16.24
C ILE A 50 7.95 6.72 -15.76
N ASN A 51 9.22 6.68 -15.38
CA ASN A 51 10.01 7.82 -14.92
C ASN A 51 9.43 8.55 -13.69
N ALA A 52 8.77 7.84 -12.79
CA ALA A 52 8.43 8.40 -11.49
C ALA A 52 9.70 8.86 -10.75
N SER A 53 9.58 9.95 -9.98
CA SER A 53 10.77 10.45 -9.25
C SER A 53 11.26 9.41 -8.24
N PRO A 54 12.57 9.37 -7.92
CA PRO A 54 13.08 8.45 -6.90
C PRO A 54 12.40 8.58 -5.55
N ASN A 55 12.00 9.78 -5.15
CA ASN A 55 11.23 9.99 -3.92
C ASN A 55 9.82 9.40 -3.99
N THR A 56 9.17 9.47 -5.13
CA THR A 56 7.85 8.84 -5.35
C THR A 56 7.96 7.32 -5.22
N VAL A 57 8.96 6.71 -5.86
CA VAL A 57 9.19 5.26 -5.78
C VAL A 57 9.53 4.84 -4.36
N LYS A 58 10.39 5.58 -3.67
CA LYS A 58 10.75 5.35 -2.28
C LYS A 58 9.53 5.41 -1.35
N SER A 59 8.71 6.45 -1.48
CA SER A 59 7.48 6.61 -0.68
C SER A 59 6.50 5.48 -0.92
N ALA A 60 6.32 5.04 -2.17
CA ALA A 60 5.50 3.89 -2.52
C ALA A 60 6.04 2.59 -1.90
N ALA A 61 7.36 2.38 -1.94
CA ALA A 61 8.00 1.21 -1.34
C ALA A 61 7.72 1.12 0.17
N PHE A 62 7.90 2.21 0.90
CA PHE A 62 7.61 2.25 2.33
C PHE A 62 6.12 2.05 2.62
N ALA A 63 5.23 2.73 1.89
CA ALA A 63 3.79 2.55 2.04
C ALA A 63 3.38 1.08 1.87
N LEU A 64 3.88 0.41 0.84
CA LEU A 64 3.58 -1.00 0.57
C LEU A 64 4.19 -1.93 1.62
N SER A 65 5.41 -1.67 2.10
CA SER A 65 5.99 -2.47 3.18
C SER A 65 5.17 -2.39 4.46
N TYR A 66 4.65 -1.21 4.80
CA TYR A 66 3.76 -1.01 5.93
C TYR A 66 2.43 -1.73 5.74
N TYR A 67 1.85 -1.66 4.56
CA TYR A 67 0.61 -2.34 4.25
C TYR A 67 0.75 -3.87 4.32
N TYR A 68 1.84 -4.44 3.79
CA TYR A 68 2.12 -5.88 3.90
C TYR A 68 2.31 -6.32 5.36
N ASN A 69 2.98 -5.53 6.18
CA ASN A 69 3.07 -5.79 7.62
C ASN A 69 1.69 -5.75 8.30
N TYR A 70 0.84 -4.80 7.92
CA TYR A 70 -0.53 -4.72 8.41
C TYR A 70 -1.35 -5.94 8.01
N LEU A 71 -1.30 -6.36 6.75
CA LEU A 71 -1.97 -7.58 6.28
C LEU A 71 -1.51 -8.81 7.05
N GLN A 72 -0.22 -8.92 7.32
CA GLN A 72 0.36 -10.01 8.09
C GLN A 72 -0.17 -10.02 9.54
N GLU A 73 -0.25 -8.87 10.17
CA GLU A 73 -0.81 -8.73 11.52
C GLU A 73 -2.29 -9.11 11.56
N GLN A 74 -3.06 -8.70 10.55
CA GLN A 74 -4.48 -9.03 10.42
C GLN A 74 -4.72 -10.47 9.93
N LYS A 75 -3.68 -11.19 9.51
CA LYS A 75 -3.77 -12.55 8.95
C LYS A 75 -4.74 -12.65 7.78
N ILE A 76 -4.70 -11.65 6.89
CA ILE A 76 -5.53 -11.59 5.70
C ILE A 76 -4.66 -11.36 4.48
N GLY A 77 -4.96 -12.04 3.37
CA GLY A 77 -4.22 -11.91 2.11
C GLY A 77 -4.68 -10.70 1.29
N LEU A 78 -3.79 -10.25 0.41
CA LEU A 78 -4.04 -9.13 -0.50
C LEU A 78 -5.29 -9.38 -1.38
N ASP A 79 -5.45 -10.59 -1.88
CA ASP A 79 -6.57 -11.05 -2.70
C ASP A 79 -7.88 -11.15 -1.91
N GLU A 80 -7.82 -11.57 -0.66
CA GLU A 80 -8.99 -11.69 0.21
C GLU A 80 -9.69 -10.34 0.44
N ILE A 81 -8.93 -9.24 0.49
CA ILE A 81 -9.49 -7.90 0.63
C ILE A 81 -10.44 -7.56 -0.53
N THR A 82 -10.11 -7.98 -1.75
CA THR A 82 -10.95 -7.72 -2.93
C THR A 82 -12.29 -8.47 -2.90
N LEU A 83 -12.41 -9.52 -2.10
CA LEU A 83 -13.62 -10.33 -1.93
C LEU A 83 -14.55 -9.80 -0.84
N LEU A 84 -14.07 -8.90 0.01
CA LEU A 84 -14.87 -8.28 1.08
C LEU A 84 -15.97 -7.38 0.50
N SER A 85 -17.03 -7.16 1.28
CA SER A 85 -18.06 -6.17 0.96
C SER A 85 -17.47 -4.75 0.97
N TYR A 86 -18.20 -3.79 0.40
CA TYR A 86 -17.82 -2.37 0.44
C TYR A 86 -17.56 -1.89 1.88
N SER A 87 -18.48 -2.19 2.81
CA SER A 87 -18.34 -1.77 4.21
C SER A 87 -17.12 -2.39 4.88
N GLU A 88 -16.84 -3.65 4.62
CA GLU A 88 -15.69 -4.36 5.18
C GLU A 88 -14.38 -3.83 4.59
N GLN A 89 -14.32 -3.56 3.29
CA GLN A 89 -13.16 -2.92 2.66
C GLN A 89 -12.91 -1.53 3.23
N ASN A 90 -13.97 -0.72 3.38
CA ASN A 90 -13.88 0.61 3.95
C ASN A 90 -13.33 0.57 5.37
N LYS A 91 -13.85 -0.34 6.21
CA LYS A 91 -13.35 -0.57 7.57
C LYS A 91 -11.87 -0.98 7.56
N HIS A 92 -11.48 -1.91 6.70
CA HIS A 92 -10.11 -2.38 6.58
C HIS A 92 -9.12 -1.23 6.31
N PHE A 93 -9.43 -0.34 5.36
CA PHE A 93 -8.55 0.78 5.03
C PHE A 93 -8.56 1.89 6.08
N ILE A 94 -9.69 2.12 6.75
CA ILE A 94 -9.75 3.03 7.90
C ILE A 94 -8.90 2.48 9.06
N ASP A 95 -9.01 1.20 9.37
CA ASP A 95 -8.21 0.55 10.41
C ASP A 95 -6.70 0.59 10.06
N PHE A 96 -6.34 0.45 8.80
CA PHE A 96 -4.96 0.64 8.33
C PHE A 96 -4.46 2.07 8.59
N LEU A 97 -5.28 3.10 8.30
CA LEU A 97 -4.93 4.48 8.61
C LEU A 97 -4.67 4.70 10.10
N TYR A 98 -5.51 4.15 10.97
CA TYR A 98 -5.31 4.23 12.43
C TYR A 98 -4.07 3.47 12.88
N TRP A 99 -3.79 2.33 12.28
CA TRP A 99 -2.59 1.54 12.54
C TRP A 99 -1.31 2.33 12.20
N VAL A 100 -1.28 2.99 11.05
CA VAL A 100 -0.18 3.88 10.66
C VAL A 100 -0.10 5.10 11.58
N LYS A 101 -1.24 5.74 11.85
CA LYS A 101 -1.29 6.95 12.69
C LYS A 101 -0.77 6.72 14.10
N SER A 102 -1.05 5.56 14.67
CA SER A 102 -0.57 5.17 16.00
C SER A 102 0.92 4.81 16.05
N GLY A 103 1.60 4.79 14.90
CA GLY A 103 3.02 4.49 14.79
C GLY A 103 3.38 3.00 14.82
N LYS A 104 2.40 2.10 14.76
CA LYS A 104 2.64 0.64 14.79
C LYS A 104 3.49 0.12 13.63
N HIS A 105 3.61 0.89 12.55
CA HIS A 105 4.46 0.61 11.40
C HIS A 105 5.95 0.90 11.67
N THR A 106 6.27 1.50 12.81
CA THR A 106 7.64 1.85 13.23
C THR A 106 8.01 1.14 14.53
N GLU A 107 9.30 0.92 14.74
CA GLU A 107 9.80 0.29 15.98
C GLU A 107 9.54 1.13 17.24
N HIS A 108 9.40 2.42 17.08
CA HIS A 108 9.27 3.37 18.20
C HIS A 108 7.85 3.89 18.42
N ASN A 109 6.85 3.35 17.70
CA ASN A 109 5.45 3.79 17.78
C ASN A 109 5.28 5.32 17.68
N THR A 110 6.06 5.95 16.79
CA THR A 110 5.98 7.40 16.58
C THR A 110 4.71 7.75 15.84
N GLN A 111 3.94 8.68 16.38
CA GLN A 111 2.72 9.15 15.73
C GLN A 111 3.00 9.77 14.36
N THR A 112 2.14 9.46 13.41
CA THR A 112 2.26 9.91 12.01
C THR A 112 1.19 10.96 11.70
N SER A 113 1.53 11.98 10.91
CA SER A 113 0.59 13.02 10.51
C SER A 113 -0.51 12.47 9.61
N ASN A 114 -1.70 13.08 9.63
CA ASN A 114 -2.81 12.71 8.75
C ASN A 114 -2.42 12.80 7.27
N LYS A 115 -1.62 13.80 6.89
CA LYS A 115 -1.10 13.96 5.52
C LYS A 115 -0.28 12.75 5.07
N THR A 116 0.61 12.29 5.93
CA THR A 116 1.45 11.12 5.65
C THR A 116 0.62 9.83 5.60
N CYS A 117 -0.33 9.65 6.51
CA CYS A 117 -1.26 8.52 6.48
C CYS A 117 -2.03 8.45 5.15
N ASN A 118 -2.59 9.58 4.72
CA ASN A 118 -3.31 9.67 3.45
C ASN A 118 -2.42 9.42 2.24
N MET A 119 -1.17 9.85 2.28
CA MET A 119 -0.18 9.57 1.24
C MET A 119 0.09 8.07 1.13
N TYR A 120 0.24 7.37 2.24
CA TYR A 120 0.44 5.92 2.26
C TYR A 120 -0.79 5.17 1.74
N LEU A 121 -1.99 5.55 2.18
CA LEU A 121 -3.23 4.95 1.66
C LEU A 121 -3.38 5.18 0.15
N GLY A 122 -3.08 6.37 -0.32
CA GLY A 122 -3.11 6.69 -1.75
C GLY A 122 -2.14 5.82 -2.56
N ALA A 123 -0.95 5.55 -2.04
CA ALA A 123 0.02 4.65 -2.66
C ALA A 123 -0.49 3.19 -2.70
N VAL A 124 -1.12 2.73 -1.63
CA VAL A 124 -1.75 1.39 -1.57
C VAL A 124 -2.87 1.28 -2.60
N PHE A 125 -3.74 2.28 -2.74
CA PHE A 125 -4.81 2.27 -3.73
C PHE A 125 -4.28 2.26 -5.17
N ARG A 126 -3.23 3.02 -5.48
CA ARG A 126 -2.56 2.99 -6.79
C ARG A 126 -1.95 1.63 -7.09
N TYR A 127 -1.41 0.97 -6.08
CA TYR A 127 -0.91 -0.39 -6.21
C TYR A 127 -2.03 -1.39 -6.55
N TYR A 128 -3.18 -1.34 -5.87
CA TYR A 128 -4.33 -2.16 -6.24
C TYR A 128 -4.80 -1.88 -7.67
N GLN A 129 -4.83 -0.63 -8.10
CA GLN A 129 -5.16 -0.26 -9.48
C GLN A 129 -4.18 -0.86 -10.49
N PHE A 130 -2.89 -0.86 -10.18
CA PHE A 130 -1.88 -1.53 -10.99
C PHE A 130 -2.15 -3.04 -11.11
N LEU A 131 -2.48 -3.71 -10.02
CA LEU A 131 -2.79 -5.14 -10.03
C LEU A 131 -4.06 -5.46 -10.83
N VAL A 132 -5.01 -4.56 -10.88
CA VAL A 132 -6.19 -4.67 -11.77
C VAL A 132 -5.78 -4.57 -13.23
N LEU A 133 -4.93 -3.61 -13.58
CA LEU A 133 -4.43 -3.44 -14.96
C LEU A 133 -3.57 -4.63 -15.43
N GLU A 134 -2.89 -5.29 -14.52
CA GLU A 134 -2.09 -6.50 -14.78
C GLU A 134 -2.92 -7.79 -14.72
N ASP A 135 -4.24 -7.69 -14.62
CA ASP A 135 -5.18 -8.84 -14.51
C ASP A 135 -4.89 -9.78 -13.34
N VAL A 136 -4.27 -9.28 -12.28
CA VAL A 136 -3.94 -10.07 -11.07
C VAL A 136 -5.12 -10.11 -10.09
N LEU A 137 -5.81 -8.98 -9.88
CA LEU A 137 -6.90 -8.83 -8.92
C LEU A 137 -8.08 -8.07 -9.53
N PRO A 138 -9.31 -8.32 -9.03
CA PRO A 138 -10.46 -7.47 -9.34
C PRO A 138 -10.33 -6.11 -8.65
N MET A 139 -11.04 -5.11 -9.18
CA MET A 139 -11.05 -3.77 -8.60
C MET A 139 -11.68 -3.75 -7.20
N LEU A 140 -11.07 -2.99 -6.29
CA LEU A 140 -11.65 -2.72 -4.98
C LEU A 140 -13.01 -2.01 -5.10
N LYS A 141 -13.98 -2.44 -4.34
CA LYS A 141 -15.34 -1.85 -4.32
C LYS A 141 -15.31 -0.39 -3.85
N VAL A 142 -14.45 -0.05 -2.89
CA VAL A 142 -14.28 1.32 -2.40
C VAL A 142 -13.81 2.28 -3.49
N LEU A 143 -13.00 1.81 -4.45
CA LEU A 143 -12.55 2.62 -5.57
C LEU A 143 -13.63 2.76 -6.65
N ARG A 144 -14.47 1.75 -6.86
CA ARG A 144 -15.62 1.82 -7.78
C ARG A 144 -16.62 2.88 -7.34
N VAL A 145 -17.00 2.89 -6.06
CA VAL A 145 -17.97 3.86 -5.51
C VAL A 145 -17.45 5.28 -5.63
N LYS A 146 -16.17 5.52 -5.31
CA LYS A 146 -15.54 6.83 -5.45
C LYS A 146 -15.55 7.31 -6.90
N LYS A 147 -15.32 6.41 -7.86
CA LYS A 147 -15.33 6.73 -9.30
C LYS A 147 -16.74 7.08 -9.77
N VAL A 148 -17.76 6.34 -9.37
CA VAL A 148 -19.17 6.62 -9.68
C VAL A 148 -19.60 7.97 -9.12
N SER A 149 -19.31 8.25 -7.85
CA SER A 149 -19.58 9.56 -7.24
C SER A 149 -18.95 10.72 -8.02
N TYR A 150 -17.73 10.56 -8.49
CA TYR A 150 -17.05 11.58 -9.27
C TYR A 150 -17.75 11.82 -10.61
N PHE A 151 -18.15 10.77 -11.32
CA PHE A 151 -18.90 10.88 -12.58
C PHE A 151 -20.29 11.48 -12.37
N ASP A 152 -21.00 11.11 -11.33
CA ASP A 152 -22.31 11.68 -11.03
C ASP A 152 -22.22 13.18 -10.73
N SER A 153 -21.24 13.60 -9.95
CA SER A 153 -21.02 15.02 -9.68
C SER A 153 -20.60 15.82 -10.93
N MET A 154 -19.80 15.22 -11.80
CA MET A 154 -19.44 15.81 -13.10
C MET A 154 -20.64 15.87 -14.06
N GLY A 155 -21.49 14.84 -14.09
CA GLY A 155 -22.71 14.80 -14.89
C GLY A 155 -23.72 15.87 -14.49
N VAL A 156 -23.93 16.07 -13.21
CA VAL A 156 -24.82 17.12 -12.68
C VAL A 156 -24.30 18.51 -13.02
N ASN A 157 -23.00 18.76 -12.89
CA ASN A 157 -22.39 20.03 -13.25
C ASN A 157 -22.46 20.32 -14.76
N HIS A 158 -22.39 19.28 -15.59
CA HIS A 158 -22.50 19.45 -17.04
C HIS A 158 -23.95 19.77 -17.49
N GLN A 159 -24.94 19.18 -16.84
CA GLN A 159 -26.36 19.49 -17.10
C GLN A 159 -26.75 20.90 -16.66
N ASN A 160 -26.15 21.40 -15.57
CA ASN A 160 -26.39 22.77 -15.11
C ASN A 160 -25.68 23.84 -15.96
N ALA A 161 -24.67 23.45 -16.74
CA ALA A 161 -23.97 24.36 -17.65
C ALA A 161 -24.66 24.54 -19.03
N VAL A 162 -25.65 23.70 -19.35
CA VAL A 162 -26.38 23.71 -20.63
C VAL A 162 -27.73 24.46 -20.52
N ASN A 163 -28.13 24.81 -19.33
CA ASN A 163 -29.30 25.66 -19.05
C ASN A 163 -28.86 27.09 -18.75
#